data_779017aaf71b74fca24a471e91bfdfd3
#
_entry.id   779017aaf71b74fca24a471e91bfdfd3
#
_cell.length_a   1.000
_cell.length_b   1.000
_cell.length_c   1.000
_cell.angle_alpha   90.00
_cell.angle_beta   90.00
_cell.angle_gamma   90.00
#
_symmetry.space_group_name_H-M   'P 1'
#
loop_
_entity.id
_entity.type
_entity.pdbx_description
1 polymer ?
#
loop_
_entity_poly.entity_id
_entity_poly.type
_entity_poly.pdbx_seq_one_letter_code
_entity_poly.pdbx_strand_id
1 'polypeptide(L)'
;RLRLVINVAPDDMLARVLDTAQARIAERALALNQRYGISAGIRVTAGSLLPKLVKECEALTAGLLVCGAQGESVLRHFLLGTTARRILSTAKCPVLIVKQAPHAPYQRVLVPVDFSPSSLRVIRHARSIAPLAEIVLLHAFDVPFARDIRSARIDDEIIDLYRVAAKQEALQKLTALRDEAGLSSNGSCLIVLRGDARSRILEQEQKMDCDLIVIGKHGKGLVEKLLMGSVTEHVLSEARNDVLVSI
;
A
#
# COMPACT_ATOMS: atom_id res chain seq x y z
N ARG A 1 44.95 18.77 4.20
CA ARG A 1 43.97 18.47 3.11
C ARG A 1 44.70 17.67 2.04
N LEU A 2 44.60 16.35 2.06
CA LEU A 2 45.02 15.47 0.97
C LEU A 2 44.00 15.61 -0.16
N ARG A 3 44.43 16.21 -1.30
CA ARG A 3 43.74 16.10 -2.58
C ARG A 3 44.27 14.86 -3.26
N LEU A 4 43.51 13.77 -3.25
CA LEU A 4 43.73 12.67 -4.19
C LEU A 4 43.23 13.17 -5.56
N VAL A 5 44.13 13.43 -6.46
CA VAL A 5 43.83 13.66 -7.88
C VAL A 5 43.70 12.27 -8.52
N ILE A 6 42.50 11.75 -8.63
CA ILE A 6 42.22 10.54 -9.41
C ILE A 6 42.08 11.01 -10.86
N ASN A 7 43.08 10.70 -11.66
CA ASN A 7 43.11 11.03 -13.09
C ASN A 7 42.37 9.93 -13.90
N VAL A 8 41.06 9.79 -13.65
CA VAL A 8 40.14 8.92 -14.41
C VAL A 8 39.12 9.83 -15.07
N ALA A 9 38.96 9.69 -16.37
CA ALA A 9 37.95 10.45 -17.10
C ALA A 9 36.56 10.18 -16.46
N PRO A 10 35.69 11.19 -16.28
CA PRO A 10 34.39 11.03 -15.66
C PRO A 10 33.51 9.94 -16.33
N ASP A 11 33.63 9.77 -17.64
CA ASP A 11 32.90 8.80 -18.42
C ASP A 11 33.34 7.35 -18.13
N ASP A 12 34.63 7.10 -17.95
CA ASP A 12 35.15 5.76 -17.59
C ASP A 12 34.74 5.35 -16.18
N MET A 13 34.69 6.32 -15.26
CA MET A 13 34.24 6.06 -13.90
C MET A 13 32.75 5.72 -13.86
N LEU A 14 31.89 6.43 -14.61
CA LEU A 14 30.48 6.16 -14.72
C LEU A 14 30.22 4.79 -15.35
N ALA A 15 30.92 4.45 -16.43
CA ALA A 15 30.81 3.14 -17.09
C ALA A 15 31.11 2.00 -16.09
N ARG A 16 32.22 2.09 -15.35
CA ARG A 16 32.60 1.09 -14.33
C ARG A 16 31.56 0.93 -13.23
N VAL A 17 30.98 2.04 -12.77
CA VAL A 17 29.90 2.01 -11.75
C VAL A 17 28.65 1.30 -12.30
N LEU A 18 28.26 1.59 -13.53
CA LEU A 18 27.12 0.95 -14.18
C LEU A 18 27.36 -0.55 -14.42
N ASP A 19 28.55 -0.94 -14.89
CA ASP A 19 28.92 -2.34 -15.09
C ASP A 19 28.90 -3.13 -13.79
N THR A 20 29.45 -2.55 -12.72
CA THR A 20 29.44 -3.16 -11.39
C THR A 20 28.02 -3.33 -10.86
N ALA A 21 27.16 -2.31 -11.03
CA ALA A 21 25.77 -2.38 -10.64
C ALA A 21 25.00 -3.43 -11.45
N GLN A 22 25.26 -3.51 -12.76
CA GLN A 22 24.66 -4.49 -13.64
C GLN A 22 25.05 -5.92 -13.26
N ALA A 23 26.32 -6.18 -12.99
CA ALA A 23 26.80 -7.48 -12.54
C ALA A 23 26.11 -7.93 -11.23
N ARG A 24 26.02 -7.04 -10.22
CA ARG A 24 25.34 -7.33 -8.96
C ARG A 24 23.85 -7.67 -9.13
N ILE A 25 23.17 -6.96 -10.03
CA ILE A 25 21.73 -7.23 -10.29
C ILE A 25 21.57 -8.50 -11.11
N ALA A 26 22.47 -8.80 -12.04
CA ALA A 26 22.47 -10.04 -12.82
C ALA A 26 22.62 -11.27 -11.92
N GLU A 27 23.51 -11.23 -10.95
CA GLU A 27 23.68 -12.29 -9.95
C GLU A 27 22.37 -12.53 -9.16
N ARG A 28 21.69 -11.46 -8.72
CA ARG A 28 20.40 -11.57 -8.02
C ARG A 28 19.29 -12.12 -8.93
N ALA A 29 19.23 -11.69 -10.18
CA ALA A 29 18.28 -12.21 -11.17
C ALA A 29 18.49 -13.70 -11.44
N LEU A 30 19.75 -14.13 -11.53
CA LEU A 30 20.09 -15.54 -11.68
C LEU A 30 19.66 -16.38 -10.46
N ALA A 31 19.90 -15.88 -9.25
CA ALA A 31 19.46 -16.52 -8.03
C ALA A 31 17.93 -16.67 -7.93
N LEU A 32 17.17 -15.64 -8.36
CA LEU A 32 15.71 -15.70 -8.44
C LEU A 32 15.25 -16.74 -9.46
N ASN A 33 15.90 -16.82 -10.60
CA ASN A 33 15.58 -17.82 -11.62
C ASN A 33 15.84 -19.24 -11.10
N GLN A 34 17.00 -19.47 -10.50
CA GLN A 34 17.37 -20.78 -9.94
C GLN A 34 16.42 -21.23 -8.81
N ARG A 35 16.01 -20.30 -7.94
CA ARG A 35 15.20 -20.61 -6.77
C ARG A 35 13.71 -20.71 -7.06
N TYR A 36 13.20 -19.89 -7.95
CA TYR A 36 11.77 -19.71 -8.17
C TYR A 36 11.32 -19.86 -9.64
N GLY A 37 12.24 -20.10 -10.58
CA GLY A 37 11.93 -20.17 -12.01
C GLY A 37 11.53 -18.80 -12.63
N ILE A 38 11.80 -17.69 -11.92
CA ILE A 38 11.41 -16.34 -12.37
C ILE A 38 12.50 -15.78 -13.28
N SER A 39 12.13 -15.44 -14.53
CA SER A 39 13.00 -14.70 -15.43
C SER A 39 12.81 -13.19 -15.23
N ALA A 40 13.85 -12.51 -14.75
CA ALA A 40 13.83 -11.07 -14.50
C ALA A 40 14.67 -10.33 -15.54
N GLY A 41 14.08 -9.36 -16.23
CA GLY A 41 14.80 -8.39 -17.05
C GLY A 41 15.58 -7.40 -16.19
N ILE A 42 16.78 -7.02 -16.62
CA ILE A 42 17.64 -6.10 -15.88
C ILE A 42 17.76 -4.80 -16.64
N ARG A 43 17.63 -3.68 -15.91
CA ARG A 43 17.91 -2.35 -16.46
C ARG A 43 18.65 -1.49 -15.42
N VAL A 44 19.85 -1.05 -15.77
CA VAL A 44 20.65 -0.12 -14.96
C VAL A 44 20.78 1.18 -15.75
N THR A 45 20.50 2.31 -15.12
CA THR A 45 20.56 3.62 -15.75
C THR A 45 21.14 4.66 -14.79
N ALA A 46 21.92 5.61 -15.32
CA ALA A 46 22.37 6.77 -14.57
C ALA A 46 21.39 7.96 -14.70
N GLY A 47 21.32 8.82 -13.71
CA GLY A 47 20.56 10.07 -13.72
C GLY A 47 19.36 10.07 -12.78
N SER A 48 18.37 10.95 -13.02
CA SER A 48 17.22 11.12 -12.14
C SER A 48 16.31 9.90 -12.14
N LEU A 49 16.06 9.32 -10.96
CA LEU A 49 15.30 8.07 -10.79
C LEU A 49 13.85 8.20 -11.29
N LEU A 50 13.11 9.19 -10.81
CA LEU A 50 11.65 9.23 -11.00
C LEU A 50 11.22 9.37 -12.47
N PRO A 51 11.76 10.30 -13.28
CA PRO A 51 11.37 10.40 -14.68
C PRO A 51 11.66 9.13 -15.47
N LYS A 52 12.80 8.46 -15.15
CA LYS A 52 13.17 7.20 -15.79
C LYS A 52 12.26 6.06 -15.37
N LEU A 53 11.96 5.95 -14.08
CA LEU A 53 11.06 4.93 -13.55
C LEU A 53 9.67 5.04 -14.17
N VAL A 54 9.08 6.24 -14.23
CA VAL A 54 7.77 6.46 -14.86
C VAL A 54 7.80 6.04 -16.33
N LYS A 55 8.82 6.46 -17.07
CA LYS A 55 8.99 6.09 -18.48
C LYS A 55 9.11 4.58 -18.67
N GLU A 56 9.88 3.88 -17.83
CA GLU A 56 10.02 2.43 -17.89
C GLU A 56 8.72 1.71 -17.54
N CYS A 57 8.00 2.16 -16.49
CA CYS A 57 6.70 1.60 -16.13
C CYS A 57 5.68 1.73 -17.27
N GLU A 58 5.66 2.87 -17.96
CA GLU A 58 4.81 3.09 -19.14
C GLU A 58 5.21 2.20 -20.32
N ALA A 59 6.51 2.14 -20.63
CA ALA A 59 7.03 1.32 -21.74
C ALA A 59 6.77 -0.18 -21.53
N LEU A 60 6.83 -0.65 -20.27
CA LEU A 60 6.57 -2.04 -19.92
C LEU A 60 5.08 -2.33 -19.67
N THR A 61 4.22 -1.33 -19.71
CA THR A 61 2.81 -1.44 -19.30
C THR A 61 2.71 -2.13 -17.93
N ALA A 62 3.51 -1.66 -16.95
CA ALA A 62 3.68 -2.33 -15.67
C ALA A 62 2.34 -2.41 -14.92
N GLY A 63 1.90 -3.62 -14.58
CA GLY A 63 0.69 -3.87 -13.79
C GLY A 63 0.90 -3.65 -12.29
N LEU A 64 2.15 -3.67 -11.81
CA LEU A 64 2.53 -3.46 -10.42
C LEU A 64 3.95 -2.91 -10.34
N LEU A 65 4.15 -1.94 -9.46
CA LEU A 65 5.47 -1.46 -9.06
C LEU A 65 5.76 -1.92 -7.62
N VAL A 66 6.92 -2.53 -7.40
CA VAL A 66 7.35 -2.98 -6.06
C VAL A 66 8.57 -2.19 -5.64
N CYS A 67 8.54 -1.62 -4.44
CA CYS A 67 9.71 -0.97 -3.86
C CYS A 67 9.77 -1.15 -2.35
N GLY A 68 10.97 -1.11 -1.79
CA GLY A 68 11.17 -1.13 -0.34
C GLY A 68 10.67 0.16 0.30
N ALA A 69 10.17 0.06 1.53
CA ALA A 69 9.74 1.22 2.31
C ALA A 69 10.90 2.19 2.59
N GLN A 70 12.13 1.66 2.68
CA GLN A 70 13.33 2.40 3.06
C GLN A 70 14.49 2.05 2.12
N GLY A 71 15.43 3.02 1.94
CA GLY A 71 16.71 2.79 1.29
C GLY A 71 17.79 2.38 2.32
N GLU A 72 19.00 2.08 1.84
CA GLU A 72 20.13 1.58 2.66
C GLU A 72 20.60 2.52 3.79
N SER A 73 20.14 3.77 3.83
CA SER A 73 20.66 4.82 4.72
C SER A 73 19.79 5.19 5.92
N VAL A 74 18.67 4.49 6.18
CA VAL A 74 17.70 4.93 7.20
C VAL A 74 17.64 3.96 8.38
N LEU A 75 18.09 4.43 9.56
CA LEU A 75 18.11 3.71 10.84
C LEU A 75 16.75 3.68 11.59
N ARG A 76 15.68 4.18 11.01
CA ARG A 76 14.36 4.25 11.69
C ARG A 76 13.34 3.33 11.03
N HIS A 77 12.93 2.30 11.72
CA HIS A 77 12.13 1.17 11.25
C HIS A 77 10.68 1.47 10.79
N PHE A 78 10.17 2.72 10.90
CA PHE A 78 8.75 3.00 10.67
C PHE A 78 8.44 4.17 9.70
N LEU A 79 9.45 4.81 9.11
CA LEU A 79 9.20 5.96 8.24
C LEU A 79 9.29 5.58 6.77
N LEU A 80 8.26 5.92 6.01
CA LEU A 80 8.28 5.82 4.56
C LEU A 80 9.35 6.75 3.97
N GLY A 81 10.32 6.17 3.24
CA GLY A 81 11.41 6.90 2.61
C GLY A 81 10.91 7.95 1.60
N THR A 82 11.69 9.01 1.42
CA THR A 82 11.35 10.10 0.48
C THR A 82 11.18 9.60 -0.96
N THR A 83 11.98 8.62 -1.38
CA THR A 83 11.89 8.01 -2.70
C THR A 83 10.57 7.24 -2.88
N ALA A 84 10.19 6.39 -1.92
CA ALA A 84 8.93 5.66 -1.95
C ALA A 84 7.72 6.61 -1.97
N ARG A 85 7.74 7.68 -1.16
CA ARG A 85 6.70 8.73 -1.17
C ARG A 85 6.58 9.40 -2.55
N ARG A 86 7.70 9.74 -3.17
CA ARG A 86 7.71 10.36 -4.52
C ARG A 86 7.25 9.39 -5.60
N ILE A 87 7.59 8.11 -5.50
CA ILE A 87 7.07 7.06 -6.39
C ILE A 87 5.54 7.00 -6.29
N LEU A 88 5.00 6.90 -5.08
CA LEU A 88 3.55 6.85 -4.83
C LEU A 88 2.80 8.08 -5.38
N SER A 89 3.40 9.27 -5.33
CA SER A 89 2.78 10.48 -5.88
C SER A 89 2.67 10.46 -7.41
N THR A 90 3.63 9.83 -8.10
CA THR A 90 3.76 9.87 -9.57
C THR A 90 3.32 8.59 -10.28
N ALA A 91 3.23 7.46 -9.58
CA ALA A 91 2.87 6.17 -10.15
C ALA A 91 1.47 6.18 -10.77
N LYS A 92 1.34 5.48 -11.91
CA LYS A 92 0.07 5.26 -12.64
C LYS A 92 -0.43 3.82 -12.51
N CYS A 93 0.32 2.95 -11.87
CA CYS A 93 -0.03 1.56 -11.56
C CYS A 93 0.01 1.35 -10.04
N PRO A 94 -0.62 0.29 -9.51
CA PRO A 94 -0.52 -0.07 -8.10
C PRO A 94 0.93 -0.16 -7.62
N VAL A 95 1.19 0.28 -6.39
CA VAL A 95 2.52 0.26 -5.79
C VAL A 95 2.52 -0.56 -4.51
N LEU A 96 3.31 -1.62 -4.47
CA LEU A 96 3.57 -2.42 -3.28
C LEU A 96 4.79 -1.86 -2.55
N ILE A 97 4.57 -1.41 -1.33
CA ILE A 97 5.63 -0.97 -0.40
C ILE A 97 5.99 -2.15 0.49
N VAL A 98 7.16 -2.71 0.27
CA VAL A 98 7.66 -3.86 1.04
C VAL A 98 8.40 -3.35 2.27
N LYS A 99 7.97 -3.81 3.44
CA LYS A 99 8.54 -3.46 4.74
C LYS A 99 9.20 -4.65 5.43
N GLN A 100 8.74 -5.87 5.11
CA GLN A 100 9.20 -7.09 5.71
C GLN A 100 10.06 -7.92 4.76
N ALA A 101 11.00 -8.68 5.30
CA ALA A 101 11.68 -9.70 4.52
C ALA A 101 10.68 -10.79 4.12
N PRO A 102 10.71 -11.28 2.86
CA PRO A 102 9.79 -12.32 2.41
C PRO A 102 10.06 -13.63 3.16
N HIS A 103 9.03 -14.20 3.77
CA HIS A 103 9.09 -15.45 4.52
C HIS A 103 8.07 -16.49 4.06
N ALA A 104 6.89 -16.05 3.62
CA ALA A 104 5.80 -16.89 3.13
C ALA A 104 4.92 -16.09 2.14
N PRO A 105 4.04 -16.75 1.36
CA PRO A 105 2.96 -16.07 0.67
C PRO A 105 2.03 -15.36 1.66
N TYR A 106 1.42 -14.25 1.26
CA TYR A 106 0.43 -13.55 2.06
C TYR A 106 -0.74 -14.48 2.42
N GLN A 107 -1.09 -14.52 3.72
CA GLN A 107 -2.12 -15.39 4.27
C GLN A 107 -3.40 -14.62 4.60
N ARG A 108 -3.26 -13.36 5.06
CA ARG A 108 -4.38 -12.52 5.45
C ARG A 108 -4.19 -11.08 5.02
N VAL A 109 -5.10 -10.59 4.20
CA VAL A 109 -5.04 -9.26 3.59
C VAL A 109 -6.11 -8.36 4.19
N LEU A 110 -5.72 -7.26 4.82
CA LEU A 110 -6.63 -6.23 5.30
C LEU A 110 -6.93 -5.24 4.17
N VAL A 111 -8.21 -5.05 3.89
CA VAL A 111 -8.70 -4.13 2.86
C VAL A 111 -9.63 -3.10 3.49
N PRO A 112 -9.11 -1.94 3.90
CA PRO A 112 -9.94 -0.84 4.33
C PRO A 112 -10.75 -0.27 3.17
N VAL A 113 -12.06 -0.11 3.37
CA VAL A 113 -12.97 0.43 2.36
C VAL A 113 -13.80 1.59 2.92
N ASP A 114 -14.03 2.59 2.07
CA ASP A 114 -14.81 3.77 2.39
C ASP A 114 -16.09 3.89 1.55
N PHE A 115 -16.42 2.84 0.80
CA PHE A 115 -17.53 2.81 -0.17
C PHE A 115 -17.43 3.87 -1.28
N SER A 116 -16.21 4.31 -1.61
CA SER A 116 -15.95 5.08 -2.82
C SER A 116 -16.00 4.18 -4.06
N PRO A 117 -16.15 4.74 -5.27
CA PRO A 117 -16.11 3.96 -6.51
C PRO A 117 -14.83 3.15 -6.71
N SER A 118 -13.74 3.53 -6.03
CA SER A 118 -12.46 2.81 -6.08
C SER A 118 -12.43 1.55 -5.19
N SER A 119 -13.34 1.39 -4.23
CA SER A 119 -13.33 0.29 -3.25
C SER A 119 -13.31 -1.09 -3.93
N LEU A 120 -14.11 -1.28 -4.97
CA LEU A 120 -14.14 -2.54 -5.72
C LEU A 120 -12.81 -2.84 -6.40
N ARG A 121 -12.15 -1.82 -6.97
CA ARG A 121 -10.83 -1.96 -7.59
C ARG A 121 -9.77 -2.36 -6.55
N VAL A 122 -9.80 -1.78 -5.36
CA VAL A 122 -8.90 -2.12 -4.24
C VAL A 122 -9.03 -3.61 -3.89
N ILE A 123 -10.26 -4.11 -3.76
CA ILE A 123 -10.52 -5.54 -3.48
C ILE A 123 -9.99 -6.44 -4.60
N ARG A 124 -10.19 -6.05 -5.87
CA ARG A 124 -9.67 -6.81 -7.02
C ARG A 124 -8.14 -6.87 -7.02
N HIS A 125 -7.46 -5.79 -6.64
CA HIS A 125 -6.01 -5.79 -6.48
C HIS A 125 -5.57 -6.71 -5.33
N ALA A 126 -6.28 -6.71 -4.20
CA ALA A 126 -6.00 -7.63 -3.09
C ALA A 126 -6.06 -9.10 -3.54
N ARG A 127 -7.12 -9.48 -4.26
CA ARG A 127 -7.24 -10.84 -4.83
C ARG A 127 -6.16 -11.17 -5.85
N SER A 128 -5.77 -10.20 -6.67
CA SER A 128 -4.76 -10.43 -7.71
C SER A 128 -3.38 -10.68 -7.11
N ILE A 129 -3.01 -9.96 -6.03
CA ILE A 129 -1.69 -10.09 -5.40
C ILE A 129 -1.63 -11.28 -4.44
N ALA A 130 -2.73 -11.63 -3.81
CA ALA A 130 -2.83 -12.69 -2.82
C ALA A 130 -4.08 -13.57 -3.04
N PRO A 131 -4.11 -14.39 -4.12
CA PRO A 131 -5.32 -15.11 -4.54
C PRO A 131 -5.78 -16.19 -3.55
N LEU A 132 -4.90 -16.67 -2.68
CA LEU A 132 -5.18 -17.71 -1.68
C LEU A 132 -5.37 -17.17 -0.27
N ALA A 133 -5.14 -15.86 -0.05
CA ALA A 133 -5.26 -15.24 1.25
C ALA A 133 -6.72 -15.02 1.68
N GLU A 134 -6.97 -15.04 2.97
CA GLU A 134 -8.22 -14.53 3.55
C GLU A 134 -8.27 -13.02 3.37
N ILE A 135 -9.39 -12.49 2.83
CA ILE A 135 -9.60 -11.06 2.63
C ILE A 135 -10.44 -10.49 3.78
N VAL A 136 -9.86 -9.61 4.57
CA VAL A 136 -10.56 -8.90 5.66
C VAL A 136 -11.00 -7.53 5.16
N LEU A 137 -12.31 -7.37 4.88
CA LEU A 137 -12.88 -6.07 4.50
C LEU A 137 -13.20 -5.28 5.78
N LEU A 138 -12.58 -4.14 5.93
CA LEU A 138 -12.77 -3.26 7.09
C LEU A 138 -13.43 -1.95 6.67
N HIS A 139 -14.54 -1.61 7.31
CA HIS A 139 -15.09 -0.25 7.27
C HIS A 139 -15.07 0.38 8.66
N ALA A 140 -14.44 1.55 8.76
CA ALA A 140 -14.50 2.37 9.96
C ALA A 140 -15.51 3.49 9.75
N PHE A 141 -16.47 3.65 10.68
CA PHE A 141 -17.47 4.71 10.63
C PHE A 141 -17.43 5.57 11.90
N ASP A 142 -17.77 6.82 11.75
CA ASP A 142 -18.05 7.68 12.90
C ASP A 142 -19.49 8.21 12.79
N VAL A 143 -20.09 8.51 13.93
CA VAL A 143 -21.39 9.16 13.96
C VAL A 143 -21.14 10.67 13.84
N PRO A 144 -21.56 11.30 12.73
CA PRO A 144 -21.41 12.73 12.56
C PRO A 144 -22.04 13.45 13.73
N PHE A 145 -21.42 14.55 14.19
CA PHE A 145 -21.94 15.38 15.27
C PHE A 145 -22.09 14.72 16.65
N ALA A 146 -21.46 13.56 16.90
CA ALA A 146 -21.57 12.89 18.21
C ALA A 146 -21.12 13.79 19.39
N ARG A 147 -20.25 14.78 19.15
CA ARG A 147 -19.89 15.80 20.16
C ARG A 147 -20.97 16.86 20.31
N ASP A 148 -21.54 17.33 19.21
CA ASP A 148 -22.58 18.36 19.20
C ASP A 148 -23.89 17.82 19.74
N ILE A 149 -24.20 16.56 19.45
CA ILE A 149 -25.36 15.81 19.95
C ILE A 149 -25.30 15.68 21.48
N ARG A 150 -24.13 15.40 22.06
CA ARG A 150 -23.96 15.38 23.53
C ARG A 150 -24.12 16.77 24.15
N SER A 151 -23.64 17.83 23.47
CA SER A 151 -23.84 19.20 23.95
C SER A 151 -25.30 19.66 23.86
N ALA A 152 -26.08 19.07 22.94
CA ALA A 152 -27.52 19.36 22.78
C ALA A 152 -28.43 18.56 23.72
N ARG A 153 -27.87 17.82 24.69
CA ARG A 153 -28.65 16.98 25.65
C ARG A 153 -29.61 15.99 24.99
N ILE A 154 -29.24 15.45 23.83
CA ILE A 154 -30.00 14.40 23.19
C ILE A 154 -29.78 13.08 23.96
N ASP A 155 -30.84 12.31 24.12
CA ASP A 155 -30.85 11.05 24.86
C ASP A 155 -29.79 10.07 24.30
N ASP A 156 -29.02 9.45 25.19
CA ASP A 156 -28.01 8.45 24.81
C ASP A 156 -28.62 7.27 24.05
N GLU A 157 -29.89 6.93 24.33
CA GLU A 157 -30.64 5.89 23.62
C GLU A 157 -30.83 6.20 22.13
N ILE A 158 -31.10 7.44 21.79
CA ILE A 158 -31.25 7.89 20.41
C ILE A 158 -29.89 7.77 19.68
N ILE A 159 -28.81 8.15 20.34
CA ILE A 159 -27.45 8.05 19.80
C ILE A 159 -27.10 6.57 19.54
N ASP A 160 -27.47 5.67 20.43
CA ASP A 160 -27.21 4.25 20.28
C ASP A 160 -28.04 3.63 19.16
N LEU A 161 -29.29 4.05 18.96
CA LEU A 161 -30.09 3.64 17.79
C LEU A 161 -29.44 4.06 16.47
N TYR A 162 -28.95 5.30 16.37
CA TYR A 162 -28.20 5.76 15.20
C TYR A 162 -26.91 4.95 14.96
N ARG A 163 -26.20 4.58 16.02
CA ARG A 163 -24.99 3.74 15.92
C ARG A 163 -25.30 2.36 15.39
N VAL A 164 -26.35 1.73 15.90
CA VAL A 164 -26.80 0.42 15.45
C VAL A 164 -27.20 0.47 13.98
N ALA A 165 -28.01 1.46 13.60
CA ALA A 165 -28.47 1.63 12.21
C ALA A 165 -27.28 1.87 11.26
N ALA A 166 -26.36 2.75 11.61
CA ALA A 166 -25.15 3.02 10.80
C ALA A 166 -24.25 1.79 10.64
N LYS A 167 -24.11 0.99 11.71
CA LYS A 167 -23.35 -0.26 11.65
C LYS A 167 -24.03 -1.28 10.74
N GLN A 168 -25.36 -1.43 10.82
CA GLN A 168 -26.14 -2.34 9.97
C GLN A 168 -26.06 -1.93 8.50
N GLU A 169 -26.23 -0.64 8.20
CA GLU A 169 -26.09 -0.10 6.84
C GLU A 169 -24.68 -0.35 6.27
N ALA A 170 -23.65 -0.08 7.07
CA ALA A 170 -22.28 -0.34 6.66
C ALA A 170 -22.02 -1.83 6.40
N LEU A 171 -22.57 -2.72 7.22
CA LEU A 171 -22.44 -4.16 7.02
C LEU A 171 -23.16 -4.63 5.75
N GLN A 172 -24.33 -4.09 5.46
CA GLN A 172 -25.04 -4.39 4.21
C GLN A 172 -24.22 -3.94 2.98
N LYS A 173 -23.66 -2.75 3.02
CA LYS A 173 -22.78 -2.22 1.96
C LYS A 173 -21.51 -3.07 1.79
N LEU A 174 -20.89 -3.52 2.89
CA LEU A 174 -19.75 -4.42 2.84
C LEU A 174 -20.11 -5.78 2.22
N THR A 175 -21.26 -6.32 2.59
CA THR A 175 -21.78 -7.57 2.03
C THR A 175 -21.98 -7.44 0.53
N ALA A 176 -22.67 -6.39 0.08
CA ALA A 176 -22.88 -6.13 -1.35
C ALA A 176 -21.53 -5.98 -2.10
N LEU A 177 -20.58 -5.27 -1.52
CA LEU A 177 -19.25 -5.06 -2.12
C LEU A 177 -18.43 -6.35 -2.18
N ARG A 178 -18.50 -7.21 -1.15
CA ARG A 178 -17.92 -8.56 -1.14
C ARG A 178 -18.48 -9.41 -2.29
N ASP A 179 -19.80 -9.42 -2.42
CA ASP A 179 -20.50 -10.24 -3.42
C ASP A 179 -20.21 -9.73 -4.83
N GLU A 180 -20.21 -8.41 -5.05
CA GLU A 180 -19.81 -7.78 -6.32
C GLU A 180 -18.35 -8.07 -6.70
N ALA A 181 -17.47 -8.14 -5.69
CA ALA A 181 -16.08 -8.52 -5.90
C ALA A 181 -15.89 -10.02 -6.14
N GLY A 182 -16.94 -10.84 -6.00
CA GLY A 182 -16.90 -12.30 -6.13
C GLY A 182 -16.07 -12.99 -5.05
N LEU A 183 -16.02 -12.41 -3.82
CA LEU A 183 -15.39 -13.05 -2.68
C LEU A 183 -16.32 -14.05 -2.03
N SER A 184 -15.81 -15.25 -1.74
CA SER A 184 -16.59 -16.25 -0.99
C SER A 184 -16.71 -15.86 0.47
N SER A 185 -17.83 -16.24 1.09
CA SER A 185 -18.05 -16.00 2.53
C SER A 185 -17.02 -16.74 3.41
N ASN A 186 -16.53 -17.89 2.96
CA ASN A 186 -15.53 -18.67 3.70
C ASN A 186 -14.10 -18.14 3.54
N GLY A 187 -13.82 -17.34 2.48
CA GLY A 187 -12.53 -16.74 2.22
C GLY A 187 -12.47 -15.25 2.54
N SER A 188 -13.49 -14.71 3.22
CA SER A 188 -13.53 -13.30 3.56
C SER A 188 -14.19 -13.03 4.91
N CYS A 189 -13.66 -12.04 5.63
CA CYS A 189 -14.18 -11.53 6.89
C CYS A 189 -14.67 -10.09 6.71
N LEU A 190 -15.83 -9.74 7.27
CA LEU A 190 -16.40 -8.39 7.22
C LEU A 190 -16.33 -7.75 8.61
N ILE A 191 -15.68 -6.60 8.72
CA ILE A 191 -15.49 -5.88 9.97
C ILE A 191 -16.02 -4.46 9.82
N VAL A 192 -16.94 -4.08 10.70
CA VAL A 192 -17.44 -2.71 10.81
C VAL A 192 -17.16 -2.21 12.21
N LEU A 193 -16.32 -1.16 12.32
CA LEU A 193 -15.89 -0.59 13.59
C LEU A 193 -16.22 0.89 13.66
N ARG A 194 -16.60 1.35 14.85
CA ARG A 194 -16.73 2.78 15.12
C ARG A 194 -15.37 3.37 15.47
N GLY A 195 -15.07 4.55 14.92
CA GLY A 195 -13.91 5.38 15.27
C GLY A 195 -13.10 5.83 14.07
N ASP A 196 -12.00 6.48 14.34
CA ASP A 196 -11.09 6.99 13.29
C ASP A 196 -10.49 5.85 12.48
N ALA A 197 -10.59 5.96 11.16
CA ALA A 197 -10.16 4.92 10.23
C ALA A 197 -8.67 4.59 10.36
N ARG A 198 -7.81 5.59 10.60
CA ARG A 198 -6.36 5.41 10.74
C ARG A 198 -6.03 4.48 11.90
N SER A 199 -6.61 4.76 13.06
CA SER A 199 -6.41 3.96 14.27
C SER A 199 -6.99 2.56 14.11
N ARG A 200 -8.20 2.43 13.54
CA ARG A 200 -8.87 1.13 13.40
C ARG A 200 -8.18 0.21 12.40
N ILE A 201 -7.61 0.75 11.32
CA ILE A 201 -6.84 -0.04 10.37
C ILE A 201 -5.60 -0.65 11.04
N LEU A 202 -4.80 0.16 11.73
CA LEU A 202 -3.59 -0.32 12.40
C LEU A 202 -3.89 -1.28 13.56
N GLU A 203 -4.97 -1.04 14.29
CA GLU A 203 -5.42 -1.95 15.34
C GLU A 203 -5.82 -3.33 14.76
N GLN A 204 -6.55 -3.34 13.64
CA GLN A 204 -6.98 -4.59 13.03
C GLN A 204 -5.85 -5.28 12.27
N GLU A 205 -4.90 -4.58 11.68
CA GLU A 205 -3.67 -5.18 11.15
C GLU A 205 -3.01 -6.10 12.19
N GLN A 206 -2.83 -5.60 13.42
CA GLN A 206 -2.19 -6.36 14.48
C GLN A 206 -3.10 -7.43 15.10
N LYS A 207 -4.37 -7.09 15.37
CA LYS A 207 -5.33 -7.99 16.01
C LYS A 207 -5.67 -9.22 15.16
N MET A 208 -5.73 -9.03 13.85
CA MET A 208 -6.05 -10.10 12.90
C MET A 208 -4.80 -10.75 12.33
N ASP A 209 -3.62 -10.32 12.74
CA ASP A 209 -2.34 -10.81 12.23
C ASP A 209 -2.29 -10.73 10.68
N CYS A 210 -2.66 -9.57 10.15
CA CYS A 210 -2.65 -9.32 8.70
C CYS A 210 -1.23 -9.05 8.24
N ASP A 211 -0.81 -9.69 7.17
CA ASP A 211 0.53 -9.58 6.60
C ASP A 211 0.62 -8.63 5.39
N LEU A 212 -0.53 -8.18 4.88
CA LEU A 212 -0.64 -7.18 3.82
C LEU A 212 -1.84 -6.26 4.07
N ILE A 213 -1.66 -4.95 3.88
CA ILE A 213 -2.77 -3.99 3.77
C ILE A 213 -2.89 -3.57 2.30
N VAL A 214 -4.10 -3.63 1.75
CA VAL A 214 -4.39 -3.11 0.41
C VAL A 214 -5.36 -1.94 0.52
N ILE A 215 -4.90 -0.74 0.16
CA ILE A 215 -5.63 0.51 0.38
C ILE A 215 -5.67 1.36 -0.89
N GLY A 216 -6.75 2.12 -1.07
CA GLY A 216 -6.84 3.09 -2.18
C GLY A 216 -5.91 4.29 -1.96
N LYS A 217 -5.38 4.86 -3.04
CA LYS A 217 -4.57 6.09 -2.96
C LYS A 217 -5.37 7.26 -2.39
N HIS A 218 -6.66 7.32 -2.72
CA HIS A 218 -7.60 8.36 -2.30
C HIS A 218 -8.88 7.74 -1.76
N GLY A 219 -9.53 8.44 -0.82
CA GLY A 219 -10.86 8.11 -0.33
C GLY A 219 -11.93 9.07 -0.85
N LYS A 220 -13.13 9.00 -0.24
CA LYS A 220 -14.24 9.91 -0.53
C LYS A 220 -13.84 11.37 -0.35
N GLY A 221 -14.13 12.22 -1.35
CA GLY A 221 -14.02 13.67 -1.26
C GLY A 221 -12.72 14.30 -1.72
N LEU A 222 -11.72 13.55 -2.18
CA LEU A 222 -10.51 14.11 -2.77
C LEU A 222 -10.64 14.19 -4.29
N VAL A 223 -10.76 15.42 -4.79
CA VAL A 223 -10.88 15.72 -6.24
C VAL A 223 -9.49 15.84 -6.91
N GLU A 224 -8.45 16.11 -6.15
CA GLU A 224 -7.10 16.29 -6.69
C GLU A 224 -6.35 14.97 -6.82
N LYS A 225 -6.16 14.53 -8.06
CA LYS A 225 -5.47 13.27 -8.43
C LYS A 225 -4.00 13.18 -8.01
N LEU A 226 -3.40 14.26 -7.51
CA LEU A 226 -1.97 14.34 -7.20
C LEU A 226 -1.62 14.09 -5.72
N LEU A 227 -2.56 14.29 -4.81
CA LEU A 227 -2.31 14.15 -3.37
C LEU A 227 -2.74 12.76 -2.87
N MET A 228 -1.96 12.19 -1.99
CA MET A 228 -2.30 10.95 -1.28
C MET A 228 -3.29 11.24 -0.15
N GLY A 229 -4.29 10.38 0.06
CA GLY A 229 -5.24 10.52 1.14
C GLY A 229 -4.57 10.43 2.52
N SER A 230 -5.06 11.20 3.49
CA SER A 230 -4.49 11.26 4.86
C SER A 230 -4.51 9.91 5.58
N VAL A 231 -5.51 9.06 5.32
CA VAL A 231 -5.58 7.69 5.87
C VAL A 231 -4.47 6.84 5.26
N THR A 232 -4.32 6.88 3.94
CA THR A 232 -3.30 6.12 3.21
C THR A 232 -1.89 6.54 3.61
N GLU A 233 -1.64 7.85 3.76
CA GLU A 233 -0.36 8.36 4.22
C GLU A 233 -0.02 7.88 5.64
N HIS A 234 -1.00 7.91 6.55
CA HIS A 234 -0.84 7.44 7.91
C HIS A 234 -0.57 5.92 7.97
N VAL A 235 -1.34 5.12 7.24
CA VAL A 235 -1.14 3.66 7.15
C VAL A 235 0.24 3.33 6.59
N LEU A 236 0.67 4.00 5.53
CA LEU A 236 2.02 3.82 4.97
C LEU A 236 3.13 4.14 5.97
N SER A 237 2.93 5.11 6.85
CA SER A 237 3.94 5.50 7.84
C SER A 237 3.98 4.55 9.04
N GLU A 238 2.81 4.08 9.51
CA GLU A 238 2.68 3.41 10.81
C GLU A 238 2.46 1.90 10.73
N ALA A 239 1.95 1.37 9.58
CA ALA A 239 1.75 -0.07 9.42
C ALA A 239 3.07 -0.83 9.54
N ARG A 240 3.03 -2.00 10.17
CA ARG A 240 4.19 -2.87 10.36
C ARG A 240 4.47 -3.76 9.16
N ASN A 241 3.41 -4.16 8.47
CA ASN A 241 3.46 -5.08 7.35
C ASN A 241 3.43 -4.35 6.01
N ASP A 242 3.52 -5.10 4.94
CA ASP A 242 3.55 -4.58 3.59
C ASP A 242 2.26 -3.83 3.25
N VAL A 243 2.36 -2.82 2.41
CA VAL A 243 1.20 -2.00 2.00
C VAL A 243 1.15 -1.87 0.49
N LEU A 244 0.07 -2.36 -0.12
CA LEU A 244 -0.25 -2.13 -1.53
C LEU A 244 -1.18 -0.92 -1.65
N VAL A 245 -0.72 0.10 -2.37
CA VAL A 245 -1.53 1.27 -2.71
C VAL A 245 -2.15 1.07 -4.10
N SER A 246 -3.47 0.98 -4.15
CA SER A 246 -4.26 0.91 -5.39
C SER A 246 -4.46 2.31 -5.97
N ILE A 247 -4.09 2.50 -7.23
CA ILE A 247 -4.16 3.77 -7.95
C ILE A 247 -5.40 3.82 -8.83
#